data_02665cccf01f4a15e0f8d33974e069a3
#
_entry.id   02665cccf01f4a15e0f8d33974e069a3
#
_cell.length_a   1.000
_cell.length_b   1.000
_cell.length_c   1.000
_cell.angle_alpha   90.00
_cell.angle_beta   90.00
_cell.angle_gamma   90.00
#
_symmetry.space_group_name_H-M   'P 1'
#
loop_
_entity.id
_entity.type
_entity.pdbx_description
1 polymer ?
#
loop_
_entity_poly.entity_id
_entity_poly.type
_entity_poly.pdbx_seq_one_letter_code
_entity_poly.pdbx_strand_id
1 'polypeptide(L)'
;GVGRSTVREAIKMLVNMGYLSVQQGRGTFVESVTETNEPFHQRLKRADIQELREVRDIIEAPIARLAAQRRTKTDLENMKRHIQERGEAAKSGDVGRYIAADINFHNSIARATHNEILSELYHSMTVHLTSGYDYIYEDTTYLMKSQPLHERLWHHIETGNIEPAMRAAKLLWKDVNIEKESDEEHFN
;
A
#
# COMPACT_ATOMS: atom_id res chain seq x y z
N GLY A 1 -28.05 -16.72 -26.03
CA GLY A 1 -27.20 -15.97 -26.96
C GLY A 1 -27.07 -14.52 -26.51
N VAL A 2 -25.90 -13.90 -26.69
CA VAL A 2 -25.66 -12.48 -26.38
C VAL A 2 -25.83 -11.61 -27.64
N GLY A 3 -26.31 -10.37 -27.48
CA GLY A 3 -26.50 -9.43 -28.57
C GLY A 3 -25.17 -8.92 -29.16
N ARG A 4 -25.17 -8.57 -30.45
CA ARG A 4 -23.98 -8.03 -31.13
C ARG A 4 -23.43 -6.77 -30.48
N SER A 5 -24.29 -5.92 -29.89
CA SER A 5 -23.88 -4.72 -29.13
C SER A 5 -23.08 -5.09 -27.90
N THR A 6 -23.51 -6.09 -27.13
CA THR A 6 -22.82 -6.58 -25.93
C THR A 6 -21.42 -7.10 -26.27
N VAL A 7 -21.30 -7.87 -27.36
CA VAL A 7 -19.99 -8.37 -27.82
C VAL A 7 -19.07 -7.21 -28.21
N ARG A 8 -19.61 -6.19 -28.91
CA ARG A 8 -18.82 -5.02 -29.30
C ARG A 8 -18.31 -4.23 -28.09
N GLU A 9 -19.15 -4.03 -27.08
CA GLU A 9 -18.72 -3.34 -25.85
C GLU A 9 -17.69 -4.16 -25.07
N ALA A 10 -17.85 -5.48 -25.00
CA ALA A 10 -16.83 -6.36 -24.40
C ALA A 10 -15.47 -6.27 -25.13
N ILE A 11 -15.50 -6.26 -26.48
CA ILE A 11 -14.27 -6.09 -27.28
C ILE A 11 -13.64 -4.73 -27.00
N LYS A 12 -14.42 -3.63 -26.95
CA LYS A 12 -13.88 -2.32 -26.60
C LYS A 12 -13.23 -2.28 -25.23
N MET A 13 -13.87 -2.91 -24.23
CA MET A 13 -13.28 -3.02 -22.89
C MET A 13 -11.95 -3.76 -22.93
N LEU A 14 -11.88 -4.90 -23.63
CA LEU A 14 -10.66 -5.68 -23.76
C LEU A 14 -9.55 -4.95 -24.54
N VAL A 15 -9.93 -4.13 -25.54
CA VAL A 15 -8.99 -3.23 -26.25
C VAL A 15 -8.44 -2.16 -25.30
N ASN A 16 -9.32 -1.50 -24.53
CA ASN A 16 -8.89 -0.50 -23.54
C ASN A 16 -8.00 -1.09 -22.44
N MET A 17 -8.17 -2.37 -22.13
CA MET A 17 -7.34 -3.11 -21.19
C MET A 17 -6.04 -3.65 -21.81
N GLY A 18 -5.82 -3.46 -23.12
CA GLY A 18 -4.62 -3.91 -23.82
C GLY A 18 -4.58 -5.41 -24.15
N TYR A 19 -5.69 -6.15 -23.96
CA TYR A 19 -5.76 -7.57 -24.29
C TYR A 19 -6.05 -7.86 -25.76
N LEU A 20 -6.69 -6.91 -26.43
CA LEU A 20 -7.04 -7.01 -27.85
C LEU A 20 -6.60 -5.77 -28.61
N SER A 21 -6.30 -5.94 -29.89
CA SER A 21 -6.21 -4.83 -30.84
C SER A 21 -7.22 -5.02 -31.99
N VAL A 22 -7.76 -3.91 -32.49
CA VAL A 22 -8.66 -3.91 -33.64
C VAL A 22 -7.95 -3.24 -34.79
N GLN A 23 -7.71 -4.01 -35.85
CA GLN A 23 -7.15 -3.52 -37.10
C GLN A 23 -8.27 -3.40 -38.12
N GLN A 24 -8.52 -2.19 -38.61
CA GLN A 24 -9.60 -1.94 -39.57
C GLN A 24 -9.40 -2.77 -40.82
N GLY A 25 -10.43 -3.53 -41.21
CA GLY A 25 -10.40 -4.44 -42.34
C GLY A 25 -9.65 -5.76 -42.15
N ARG A 26 -8.97 -5.94 -41.05
CA ARG A 26 -8.19 -7.15 -40.75
C ARG A 26 -8.73 -7.99 -39.59
N GLY A 27 -9.49 -7.37 -38.69
CA GLY A 27 -10.16 -8.08 -37.58
C GLY A 27 -9.68 -7.66 -36.20
N THR A 28 -10.03 -8.47 -35.21
CA THR A 28 -9.63 -8.32 -33.80
C THR A 28 -8.59 -9.39 -33.48
N PHE A 29 -7.48 -8.97 -32.92
CA PHE A 29 -6.34 -9.82 -32.60
C PHE A 29 -6.14 -9.84 -31.09
N VAL A 30 -5.73 -11.00 -30.55
CA VAL A 30 -5.29 -11.11 -29.17
C VAL A 30 -3.86 -10.56 -29.13
N GLU A 31 -3.67 -9.53 -28.31
CA GLU A 31 -2.33 -9.03 -28.03
C GLU A 31 -1.63 -10.02 -27.10
N SER A 32 -0.40 -10.38 -27.42
CA SER A 32 0.44 -11.05 -26.46
C SER A 32 0.67 -10.07 -25.32
N VAL A 33 0.25 -10.44 -24.12
CA VAL A 33 0.62 -9.71 -22.89
C VAL A 33 2.12 -9.92 -22.70
N THR A 34 2.92 -9.15 -23.45
CA THR A 34 4.33 -9.02 -23.17
C THR A 34 4.46 -8.24 -21.87
N GLU A 35 5.48 -8.50 -21.08
CA GLU A 35 5.74 -7.78 -19.81
C GLU A 35 5.67 -6.24 -19.93
N THR A 36 5.83 -5.72 -21.15
CA THR A 36 5.78 -4.29 -21.49
C THR A 36 4.39 -3.73 -21.64
N ASN A 37 3.33 -4.55 -21.85
CA ASN A 37 1.95 -4.12 -22.10
C ASN A 37 0.97 -4.52 -20.99
N GLU A 38 1.44 -5.19 -19.95
CA GLU A 38 0.60 -5.54 -18.81
C GLU A 38 0.25 -4.29 -18.01
N PRO A 39 -1.05 -4.03 -17.74
CA PRO A 39 -1.43 -2.94 -16.86
C PRO A 39 -0.78 -3.05 -15.48
N PHE A 40 -0.25 -1.95 -14.98
CA PHE A 40 0.54 -1.92 -13.73
C PHE A 40 -0.20 -2.58 -12.55
N HIS A 41 -1.51 -2.37 -12.42
CA HIS A 41 -2.30 -3.00 -11.35
C HIS A 41 -2.37 -4.53 -11.45
N GLN A 42 -2.22 -5.11 -12.65
CA GLN A 42 -2.16 -6.58 -12.80
C GLN A 42 -0.77 -7.10 -12.42
N ARG A 43 0.28 -6.35 -12.77
CA ARG A 43 1.63 -6.67 -12.35
C ARG A 43 1.76 -6.66 -10.82
N LEU A 44 1.16 -5.68 -10.15
CA LEU A 44 1.15 -5.61 -8.68
C LEU A 44 0.48 -6.81 -8.02
N LYS A 45 -0.55 -7.41 -8.64
CA LYS A 45 -1.21 -8.63 -8.13
C LYS A 45 -0.29 -9.86 -8.10
N ARG A 46 0.73 -9.87 -8.94
CA ARG A 46 1.70 -10.97 -9.09
C ARG A 46 3.08 -10.61 -8.55
N ALA A 47 3.25 -9.40 -8.08
CA ALA A 47 4.50 -8.94 -7.52
C ALA A 47 4.85 -9.74 -6.26
N ASP A 48 6.13 -10.04 -6.10
CA ASP A 48 6.62 -10.58 -4.86
C ASP A 48 6.41 -9.56 -3.73
N ILE A 49 6.01 -10.04 -2.57
CA ILE A 49 5.76 -9.18 -1.41
C ILE A 49 7.03 -8.44 -0.98
N GLN A 50 8.20 -9.02 -1.19
CA GLN A 50 9.47 -8.37 -0.90
C GLN A 50 9.74 -7.20 -1.85
N GLU A 51 9.43 -7.34 -3.15
CA GLU A 51 9.54 -6.23 -4.12
C GLU A 51 8.63 -5.05 -3.71
N LEU A 52 7.39 -5.34 -3.27
CA LEU A 52 6.47 -4.30 -2.80
C LEU A 52 6.97 -3.62 -1.52
N ARG A 53 7.60 -4.38 -0.62
CA ARG A 53 8.21 -3.86 0.61
C ARG A 53 9.42 -2.98 0.32
N GLU A 54 10.29 -3.38 -0.59
CA GLU A 54 11.44 -2.56 -1.01
C GLU A 54 11.00 -1.21 -1.57
N VAL A 55 10.00 -1.21 -2.46
CA VAL A 55 9.45 0.04 -3.01
C VAL A 55 8.86 0.89 -1.90
N ARG A 56 8.14 0.30 -0.96
CA ARG A 56 7.56 1.00 0.19
C ARG A 56 8.65 1.64 1.06
N ASP A 57 9.72 0.92 1.40
CA ASP A 57 10.86 1.47 2.16
C ASP A 57 11.48 2.70 1.49
N ILE A 58 11.63 2.64 0.17
CA ILE A 58 12.19 3.75 -0.61
C ILE A 58 11.30 5.01 -0.55
N ILE A 59 9.98 4.87 -0.62
CA ILE A 59 9.06 6.00 -0.83
C ILE A 59 8.46 6.56 0.47
N GLU A 60 8.42 5.82 1.57
CA GLU A 60 7.74 6.27 2.80
C GLU A 60 8.39 7.49 3.45
N ALA A 61 9.71 7.56 3.51
CA ALA A 61 10.38 8.72 4.07
C ALA A 61 10.13 10.01 3.24
N PRO A 62 10.23 10.01 1.89
CA PRO A 62 9.77 11.12 1.06
C PRO A 62 8.28 11.46 1.23
N ILE A 63 7.41 10.46 1.39
CA ILE A 63 5.97 10.67 1.65
C ILE A 63 5.79 11.39 3.00
N ALA A 64 6.44 10.92 4.07
CA ALA A 64 6.38 11.56 5.39
C ALA A 64 6.89 13.01 5.36
N ARG A 65 7.94 13.28 4.58
CA ARG A 65 8.44 14.66 4.34
C ARG A 65 7.36 15.55 3.74
N LEU A 66 6.76 15.11 2.63
CA LEU A 66 5.73 15.89 1.93
C LEU A 66 4.47 16.06 2.79
N ALA A 67 4.06 15.03 3.50
CA ALA A 67 2.94 15.09 4.43
C ALA A 67 3.19 16.11 5.55
N ALA A 68 4.38 16.09 6.18
CA ALA A 68 4.76 17.06 7.20
C ALA A 68 4.77 18.50 6.69
N GLN A 69 5.02 18.72 5.40
CA GLN A 69 4.99 20.04 4.77
C GLN A 69 3.59 20.52 4.39
N ARG A 70 2.69 19.60 4.00
CA ARG A 70 1.45 19.93 3.28
C ARG A 70 0.18 19.57 4.04
N ARG A 71 0.28 18.76 5.13
CA ARG A 71 -0.88 18.28 5.89
C ARG A 71 -1.83 19.42 6.27
N THR A 72 -3.10 19.15 6.13
CA THR A 72 -4.21 19.96 6.66
C THR A 72 -4.67 19.43 8.02
N LYS A 73 -5.55 20.19 8.68
CA LYS A 73 -6.19 19.72 9.92
C LYS A 73 -7.01 18.44 9.69
N THR A 74 -7.73 18.36 8.59
CA THR A 74 -8.51 17.16 8.20
C THR A 74 -7.64 15.94 8.00
N ASP A 75 -6.46 16.09 7.39
CA ASP A 75 -5.51 14.99 7.22
C ASP A 75 -5.03 14.46 8.57
N LEU A 76 -4.71 15.35 9.50
CA LEU A 76 -4.28 14.98 10.85
C LEU A 76 -5.38 14.25 11.64
N GLU A 77 -6.62 14.68 11.51
CA GLU A 77 -7.78 14.02 12.13
C GLU A 77 -7.98 12.60 11.57
N ASN A 78 -7.84 12.42 10.26
CA ASN A 78 -7.89 11.12 9.61
C ASN A 78 -6.76 10.19 10.05
N MET A 79 -5.52 10.67 10.07
CA MET A 79 -4.37 9.89 10.56
C MET A 79 -4.58 9.47 12.02
N LYS A 80 -5.01 10.40 12.87
CA LYS A 80 -5.26 10.15 14.29
C LYS A 80 -6.32 9.07 14.53
N ARG A 81 -7.40 9.12 13.76
CA ARG A 81 -8.45 8.10 13.82
C ARG A 81 -7.90 6.71 13.49
N HIS A 82 -7.14 6.56 12.40
CA HIS A 82 -6.61 5.26 12.01
C HIS A 82 -5.56 4.72 12.98
N ILE A 83 -4.73 5.58 13.56
CA ILE A 83 -3.75 5.15 14.56
C ILE A 83 -4.43 4.71 15.87
N GLN A 84 -5.57 5.31 16.25
CA GLN A 84 -6.38 4.89 17.37
C GLN A 84 -7.05 3.53 17.08
N GLU A 85 -7.69 3.38 15.91
CA GLU A 85 -8.28 2.12 15.46
C GLU A 85 -7.27 0.98 15.48
N ARG A 86 -6.02 1.25 15.05
CA ARG A 86 -4.91 0.31 15.08
C ARG A 86 -4.57 -0.14 16.50
N GLY A 87 -4.43 0.80 17.43
CA GLY A 87 -4.13 0.50 18.83
C GLY A 87 -5.25 -0.27 19.52
N GLU A 88 -6.52 0.01 19.20
CA GLU A 88 -7.68 -0.72 19.73
C GLU A 88 -7.73 -2.15 19.19
N ALA A 89 -7.50 -2.34 17.88
CA ALA A 89 -7.46 -3.64 17.25
C ALA A 89 -6.33 -4.51 17.82
N ALA A 90 -5.14 -3.93 18.04
CA ALA A 90 -4.03 -4.61 18.68
C ALA A 90 -4.40 -5.10 20.10
N LYS A 91 -5.06 -4.26 20.91
CA LYS A 91 -5.48 -4.63 22.28
C LYS A 91 -6.56 -5.71 22.31
N SER A 92 -7.42 -5.76 21.29
CA SER A 92 -8.50 -6.75 21.20
C SER A 92 -8.07 -8.07 20.57
N GLY A 93 -6.83 -8.18 20.07
CA GLY A 93 -6.34 -9.37 19.36
C GLY A 93 -6.92 -9.53 17.95
N ASP A 94 -7.54 -8.49 17.39
CA ASP A 94 -8.16 -8.53 16.06
C ASP A 94 -7.11 -8.18 14.99
N VAL A 95 -6.42 -9.20 14.49
CA VAL A 95 -5.35 -9.08 13.48
C VAL A 95 -5.87 -8.44 12.19
N GLY A 96 -7.04 -8.88 11.70
CA GLY A 96 -7.60 -8.35 10.45
C GLY A 96 -7.91 -6.84 10.54
N ARG A 97 -8.56 -6.43 11.64
CA ARG A 97 -8.85 -5.01 11.91
C ARG A 97 -7.57 -4.21 12.11
N TYR A 98 -6.55 -4.79 12.75
CA TYR A 98 -5.25 -4.16 12.93
C TYR A 98 -4.59 -3.86 11.58
N ILE A 99 -4.47 -4.87 10.70
CA ILE A 99 -3.88 -4.73 9.36
C ILE A 99 -4.62 -3.66 8.55
N ALA A 100 -5.95 -3.69 8.55
CA ALA A 100 -6.75 -2.69 7.84
C ALA A 100 -6.49 -1.26 8.37
N ALA A 101 -6.42 -1.08 9.69
CA ALA A 101 -6.15 0.22 10.30
C ALA A 101 -4.72 0.71 10.02
N ASP A 102 -3.74 -0.19 10.03
CA ASP A 102 -2.34 0.10 9.69
C ASP A 102 -2.22 0.62 8.26
N ILE A 103 -2.80 -0.09 7.30
CA ILE A 103 -2.82 0.32 5.89
C ILE A 103 -3.53 1.65 5.71
N ASN A 104 -4.67 1.86 6.38
CA ASN A 104 -5.40 3.12 6.31
C ASN A 104 -4.61 4.28 6.90
N PHE A 105 -3.85 4.06 7.98
CA PHE A 105 -2.96 5.06 8.55
C PHE A 105 -1.90 5.49 7.53
N HIS A 106 -1.16 4.56 6.96
CA HIS A 106 -0.12 4.86 5.97
C HIS A 106 -0.69 5.50 4.69
N ASN A 107 -1.84 5.03 4.20
CA ASN A 107 -2.54 5.65 3.08
C ASN A 107 -2.98 7.09 3.40
N SER A 108 -3.37 7.38 4.64
CA SER A 108 -3.73 8.74 5.05
C SER A 108 -2.53 9.70 5.03
N ILE A 109 -1.33 9.20 5.35
CA ILE A 109 -0.08 9.96 5.21
C ILE A 109 0.21 10.25 3.73
N ALA A 110 0.05 9.25 2.86
CA ALA A 110 0.24 9.44 1.41
C ALA A 110 -0.74 10.48 0.84
N ARG A 111 -2.01 10.46 1.26
CA ARG A 111 -3.00 11.48 0.87
C ARG A 111 -2.63 12.88 1.34
N ALA A 112 -2.07 13.01 2.54
CA ALA A 112 -1.62 14.30 3.09
C ALA A 112 -0.43 14.91 2.34
N THR A 113 0.15 14.20 1.38
CA THR A 113 1.11 14.79 0.44
C THR A 113 0.45 15.74 -0.55
N HIS A 114 -0.88 15.67 -0.73
CA HIS A 114 -1.65 16.37 -1.75
C HIS A 114 -1.05 16.20 -3.15
N ASN A 115 -0.50 15.02 -3.42
CA ASN A 115 -0.05 14.55 -4.72
C ASN A 115 -0.86 13.32 -5.09
N GLU A 116 -1.86 13.48 -5.94
CA GLU A 116 -2.81 12.43 -6.31
C GLU A 116 -2.10 11.21 -6.90
N ILE A 117 -1.14 11.42 -7.81
CA ILE A 117 -0.38 10.33 -8.43
C ILE A 117 0.39 9.51 -7.40
N LEU A 118 1.07 10.19 -6.45
CA LEU A 118 1.81 9.52 -5.39
C LEU A 118 0.87 8.75 -4.45
N SER A 119 -0.29 9.34 -4.14
CA SER A 119 -1.32 8.71 -3.30
C SER A 119 -1.93 7.47 -3.96
N GLU A 120 -2.25 7.53 -5.26
CA GLU A 120 -2.78 6.39 -6.03
C GLU A 120 -1.74 5.28 -6.17
N LEU A 121 -0.49 5.63 -6.47
CA LEU A 121 0.62 4.68 -6.56
C LEU A 121 0.80 3.94 -5.23
N TYR A 122 0.85 4.68 -4.12
CA TYR A 122 1.02 4.11 -2.79
C TYR A 122 -0.16 3.19 -2.41
N HIS A 123 -1.39 3.65 -2.65
CA HIS A 123 -2.60 2.86 -2.40
C HIS A 123 -2.63 1.57 -3.22
N SER A 124 -2.31 1.65 -4.51
CA SER A 124 -2.28 0.48 -5.40
C SER A 124 -1.32 -0.60 -4.91
N MET A 125 -0.18 -0.23 -4.33
CA MET A 125 0.76 -1.17 -3.74
C MET A 125 0.25 -1.76 -2.41
N THR A 126 -0.28 -0.91 -1.52
CA THR A 126 -0.67 -1.32 -0.17
C THR A 126 -1.86 -2.28 -0.16
N VAL A 127 -2.76 -2.21 -1.14
CA VAL A 127 -3.85 -3.20 -1.33
C VAL A 127 -3.30 -4.62 -1.51
N HIS A 128 -2.15 -4.78 -2.15
CA HIS A 128 -1.55 -6.10 -2.39
C HIS A 128 -0.66 -6.59 -1.25
N LEU A 129 -0.25 -5.69 -0.36
CA LEU A 129 0.48 -6.07 0.85
C LEU A 129 -0.42 -6.79 1.87
N THR A 130 -1.73 -6.53 1.90
CA THR A 130 -2.68 -7.20 2.79
C THR A 130 -2.65 -8.72 2.66
N SER A 131 -2.60 -9.21 1.43
CA SER A 131 -2.59 -10.67 1.17
C SER A 131 -1.39 -11.41 1.77
N GLY A 132 -0.32 -10.70 2.11
CA GLY A 132 0.88 -11.28 2.72
C GLY A 132 0.91 -11.15 4.25
N TYR A 133 0.13 -10.24 4.82
CA TYR A 133 0.11 -10.05 6.28
C TYR A 133 -0.72 -11.12 7.00
N ASP A 134 -1.78 -11.63 6.39
CA ASP A 134 -2.63 -12.68 6.96
C ASP A 134 -1.87 -13.98 7.28
N TYR A 135 -0.74 -14.22 6.60
CA TYR A 135 0.12 -15.39 6.82
C TYR A 135 1.27 -15.16 7.82
N ILE A 136 1.49 -13.89 8.24
CA ILE A 136 2.70 -13.51 8.99
C ILE A 136 2.41 -13.31 10.47
N TYR A 137 1.19 -12.93 10.83
CA TYR A 137 0.84 -12.57 12.19
C TYR A 137 -0.24 -13.49 12.73
N GLU A 138 0.16 -14.39 13.64
CA GLU A 138 -0.77 -15.27 14.35
C GLU A 138 -1.48 -14.54 15.51
N ASP A 139 -0.84 -13.49 16.06
CA ASP A 139 -1.40 -12.67 17.12
C ASP A 139 -0.97 -11.19 17.02
N THR A 140 -1.56 -10.36 17.87
CA THR A 140 -1.31 -8.91 17.90
C THR A 140 -0.25 -8.49 18.92
N THR A 141 0.31 -9.41 19.71
CA THR A 141 1.26 -9.08 20.78
C THR A 141 2.49 -8.39 20.23
N TYR A 142 2.99 -8.91 19.12
CA TYR A 142 4.12 -8.35 18.40
C TYR A 142 3.78 -6.99 17.79
N LEU A 143 2.59 -6.89 17.20
CA LEU A 143 2.12 -5.70 16.51
C LEU A 143 1.93 -4.50 17.46
N MET A 144 1.65 -4.76 18.74
CA MET A 144 1.58 -3.73 19.79
C MET A 144 2.89 -3.00 20.00
N LYS A 145 4.04 -3.67 19.83
CA LYS A 145 5.37 -3.08 20.03
C LYS A 145 5.64 -1.92 19.06
N SER A 146 5.09 -1.97 17.85
CA SER A 146 5.28 -0.93 16.83
C SER A 146 4.33 0.28 16.99
N GLN A 147 3.32 0.21 17.87
CA GLN A 147 2.38 1.31 18.08
C GLN A 147 3.05 2.64 18.47
N PRO A 148 4.02 2.69 19.41
CA PRO A 148 4.69 3.93 19.78
C PRO A 148 5.46 4.58 18.61
N LEU A 149 5.96 3.78 17.66
CA LEU A 149 6.66 4.30 16.47
C LEU A 149 5.69 4.98 15.52
N HIS A 150 4.49 4.42 15.32
CA HIS A 150 3.44 5.03 14.49
C HIS A 150 2.93 6.33 15.11
N GLU A 151 2.73 6.37 16.43
CA GLU A 151 2.36 7.58 17.16
C GLU A 151 3.43 8.67 17.05
N ARG A 152 4.70 8.29 17.10
CA ARG A 152 5.84 9.20 16.90
C ARG A 152 5.85 9.77 15.49
N LEU A 153 5.62 8.93 14.46
CA LEU A 153 5.53 9.39 13.08
C LEU A 153 4.39 10.41 12.91
N TRP A 154 3.21 10.09 13.40
CA TRP A 154 2.06 10.99 13.39
C TRP A 154 2.38 12.33 14.07
N HIS A 155 2.97 12.30 15.27
CA HIS A 155 3.33 13.50 16.02
C HIS A 155 4.32 14.39 15.27
N HIS A 156 5.32 13.81 14.61
CA HIS A 156 6.26 14.59 13.80
C HIS A 156 5.61 15.19 12.54
N ILE A 157 4.67 14.50 11.93
CA ILE A 157 3.87 15.07 10.83
C ILE A 157 2.98 16.20 11.35
N GLU A 158 2.28 16.01 12.48
CA GLU A 158 1.43 17.02 13.11
C GLU A 158 2.19 18.30 13.40
N THR A 159 3.35 18.19 14.00
CA THR A 159 4.20 19.34 14.36
C THR A 159 4.99 19.92 13.20
N GLY A 160 4.96 19.30 12.01
CA GLY A 160 5.69 19.74 10.82
C GLY A 160 7.20 19.52 10.91
N ASN A 161 7.66 18.64 11.77
CA ASN A 161 9.06 18.31 11.96
C ASN A 161 9.55 17.34 10.87
N ILE A 162 10.03 17.89 9.76
CA ILE A 162 10.32 17.15 8.51
C ILE A 162 11.33 16.03 8.74
N GLU A 163 12.53 16.35 9.20
CA GLU A 163 13.61 15.37 9.40
C GLU A 163 13.26 14.28 10.44
N PRO A 164 12.65 14.62 11.60
CA PRO A 164 12.14 13.63 12.52
C PRO A 164 11.05 12.71 11.92
N ALA A 165 10.13 13.24 11.10
CA ALA A 165 9.11 12.46 10.42
C ALA A 165 9.73 11.45 9.44
N MET A 166 10.70 11.88 8.63
CA MET A 166 11.43 11.00 7.71
C MET A 166 12.17 9.88 8.45
N ARG A 167 12.83 10.21 9.57
CA ARG A 167 13.51 9.20 10.38
C ARG A 167 12.54 8.21 11.01
N ALA A 168 11.41 8.69 11.53
CA ALA A 168 10.39 7.84 12.12
C ALA A 168 9.80 6.86 11.08
N ALA A 169 9.52 7.32 9.85
CA ALA A 169 9.07 6.47 8.76
C ALA A 169 10.09 5.36 8.44
N LYS A 170 11.37 5.68 8.35
CA LYS A 170 12.43 4.69 8.12
C LYS A 170 12.57 3.65 9.24
N LEU A 171 12.38 4.06 10.49
CA LEU A 171 12.49 3.15 11.64
C LEU A 171 11.38 2.11 11.65
N LEU A 172 10.18 2.45 11.24
CA LEU A 172 9.06 1.51 11.15
C LEU A 172 9.37 0.28 10.31
N TRP A 173 10.25 0.42 9.30
CA TRP A 173 10.63 -0.69 8.42
C TRP A 173 11.77 -1.54 8.97
N LYS A 174 12.70 -0.94 9.70
CA LYS A 174 13.84 -1.66 10.27
C LYS A 174 13.39 -2.64 11.34
N ASP A 175 12.46 -2.23 12.21
CA ASP A 175 11.98 -3.11 13.28
C ASP A 175 11.22 -4.34 12.75
N VAL A 176 10.50 -4.21 11.64
CA VAL A 176 9.80 -5.34 11.00
C VAL A 176 10.79 -6.33 10.35
N ASN A 177 11.96 -5.89 9.91
CA ASN A 177 12.93 -6.73 9.21
C ASN A 177 13.95 -7.39 10.15
N ILE A 178 14.39 -6.73 11.22
CA ILE A 178 15.41 -7.26 12.14
C ILE A 178 14.92 -8.51 12.89
N GLU A 179 13.63 -8.56 13.22
CA GLU A 179 13.10 -9.68 13.98
C GLU A 179 12.80 -10.93 13.13
N LYS A 180 12.66 -10.78 11.79
CA LYS A 180 12.57 -11.93 10.89
C LYS A 180 13.90 -12.64 10.67
N GLU A 181 14.99 -11.89 10.60
CA GLU A 181 16.33 -12.50 10.51
C GLU A 181 16.70 -13.29 11.77
N SER A 182 16.20 -12.87 12.96
CA SER A 182 16.43 -13.60 14.20
C SER A 182 15.59 -14.88 14.33
N ASP A 183 14.41 -14.94 13.73
CA ASP A 183 13.55 -16.14 13.78
C ASP A 183 13.98 -17.20 12.74
N GLU A 184 14.52 -16.81 11.59
CA GLU A 184 15.08 -17.74 10.59
C GLU A 184 16.42 -18.39 11.05
N GLU A 185 17.20 -17.73 11.89
CA GLU A 185 18.42 -18.30 12.48
C GLU A 185 18.15 -19.34 13.59
N HIS A 186 16.94 -19.39 14.15
CA HIS A 186 16.56 -20.34 15.18
C HIS A 186 15.94 -21.65 14.66
N PHE A 187 15.68 -21.76 13.35
CA PHE A 187 15.10 -22.96 12.69
C PHE A 187 16.06 -23.73 11.77
N ASN A 188 17.37 -23.42 11.76
CA ASN A 188 18.39 -24.20 11.04
C ASN A 188 19.28 -25.01 11.98
#